data_95bb806fc6fcf86d3292a7ababe18388
#
_entry.id   95bb806fc6fcf86d3292a7ababe18388
#
_cell.length_a   1.000
_cell.length_b   1.000
_cell.length_c   1.000
_cell.angle_alpha   90.00
_cell.angle_beta   90.00
_cell.angle_gamma   90.00
#
_symmetry.space_group_name_H-M   'P 1'
#
loop_
_entity.id
_entity.type
_entity.pdbx_description
1 polymer ?
#
loop_
_entity_poly.entity_id
_entity_poly.type
_entity_poly.pdbx_seq_one_letter_code
_entity_poly.pdbx_strand_id
1 'polypeptide(L)'
;MKRALLILIIAVMCLSLCSCGKSEAATNADNMILEIGEVTLESGDKIADAEEAVSNLKESEYKQLEQISILEEARTTYDRLVEEKRIADNNKAISEIESAIDAIGVVTLEQESAVTSARTLYDRGNDDVKAGITNYEVLEQAEAELSNLKVRNVISLIDQIGQVTLDSGEKIDAAKAAYNALTSGEKEQVTNSANIEAASTRLAELKEQEKERALQQVLSSLQTETDKVEGITWYKPSTYPYYANSRSYVLPYIGQRDSSTWLRLKFHYTGDNWLFFEKITISIDGENYYKTYSYYDVERDNGSGDVWEWVDISPTTSDIEMLKQIANSKETIVRFQGDNYHYDLTVKSSDKTAINQVLTAYEALKNS
;
A
#
# COMPACT_ATOMS: atom_id res chain seq x y z
N MET A 1 -20.76 58.84 6.67
CA MET A 1 -20.97 60.18 7.28
C MET A 1 -20.08 60.27 8.50
N LYS A 2 -19.24 61.31 8.49
CA LYS A 2 -18.22 61.63 9.47
C LYS A 2 -18.80 61.80 10.88
N ARG A 3 -18.31 61.12 11.89
CA ARG A 3 -18.48 61.55 13.27
C ARG A 3 -17.10 61.86 13.86
N ALA A 4 -16.99 63.08 14.29
CA ALA A 4 -15.81 63.75 14.69
C ALA A 4 -15.24 63.21 16.01
N LEU A 5 -13.92 63.06 15.99
CA LEU A 5 -13.07 62.81 17.14
C LEU A 5 -13.02 64.08 17.99
N LEU A 6 -13.55 64.04 19.19
CA LEU A 6 -13.37 65.15 20.16
C LEU A 6 -12.20 64.81 21.07
N ILE A 7 -11.04 65.36 20.78
CA ILE A 7 -9.84 65.28 21.62
C ILE A 7 -10.01 66.34 22.70
N LEU A 8 -10.18 65.90 23.95
CA LEU A 8 -10.13 66.79 25.11
C LEU A 8 -8.72 66.76 25.70
N ILE A 9 -7.94 67.78 25.41
CA ILE A 9 -6.63 68.02 26.01
C ILE A 9 -6.89 68.70 27.36
N ILE A 10 -6.64 67.99 28.47
CA ILE A 10 -6.60 68.59 29.79
C ILE A 10 -5.16 68.94 30.08
N ALA A 11 -4.89 70.26 30.11
CA ALA A 11 -3.60 70.82 30.49
C ALA A 11 -3.41 70.62 31.99
N VAL A 12 -2.37 69.89 32.39
CA VAL A 12 -1.92 69.80 33.77
C VAL A 12 -1.20 71.07 34.15
N MET A 13 -1.84 71.88 34.99
CA MET A 13 -1.20 73.05 35.60
C MET A 13 -0.59 72.59 36.94
N CYS A 14 0.72 72.58 37.01
CA CYS A 14 1.47 72.43 38.27
C CYS A 14 1.20 73.58 39.21
N LEU A 15 0.50 73.30 40.32
CA LEU A 15 0.47 74.15 41.52
C LEU A 15 1.08 73.34 42.67
N SER A 16 2.31 73.65 42.99
CA SER A 16 2.98 73.25 44.21
C SER A 16 2.41 74.02 45.40
N LEU A 17 1.60 73.32 46.26
CA LEU A 17 1.27 73.75 47.58
C LEU A 17 1.64 72.67 48.58
N CYS A 18 2.48 72.96 49.56
CA CYS A 18 2.76 72.14 50.73
C CYS A 18 1.47 71.74 51.42
N SER A 19 1.17 70.49 51.44
CA SER A 19 0.15 69.88 52.25
C SER A 19 0.73 68.64 52.92
N CYS A 20 0.37 68.40 54.18
CA CYS A 20 0.66 67.19 54.93
C CYS A 20 0.25 65.99 54.09
N GLY A 21 1.27 65.41 53.45
CA GLY A 21 1.06 64.81 52.11
C GLY A 21 0.68 63.37 52.15
N LYS A 22 -0.17 63.04 51.21
CA LYS A 22 -0.41 61.69 50.67
C LYS A 22 0.92 61.00 50.47
N SER A 23 1.05 59.74 50.87
CA SER A 23 2.27 58.97 50.68
C SER A 23 2.56 58.79 49.18
N GLU A 24 3.82 58.66 48.81
CA GLU A 24 4.23 58.42 47.45
C GLU A 24 3.59 57.12 46.91
N ALA A 25 3.50 56.09 47.75
CA ALA A 25 2.87 54.81 47.41
C ALA A 25 1.36 54.96 47.12
N ALA A 26 0.61 55.74 47.94
CA ALA A 26 -0.83 55.99 47.70
C ALA A 26 -1.03 56.88 46.47
N THR A 27 -0.12 57.81 46.18
CA THR A 27 -0.15 58.62 44.95
C THR A 27 0.11 57.77 43.69
N ASN A 28 1.08 56.88 43.76
CA ASN A 28 1.36 55.95 42.63
C ASN A 28 0.17 55.02 42.37
N ALA A 29 -0.44 54.43 43.40
CA ALA A 29 -1.63 53.58 43.27
C ALA A 29 -2.80 54.34 42.61
N ASP A 30 -3.08 55.57 43.04
CA ASP A 30 -4.14 56.36 42.40
C ASP A 30 -3.84 56.72 40.96
N ASN A 31 -2.57 56.98 40.59
CA ASN A 31 -2.15 57.21 39.20
C ASN A 31 -2.38 55.96 38.35
N MET A 32 -2.00 54.78 38.84
CA MET A 32 -2.24 53.51 38.14
C MET A 32 -3.73 53.25 37.91
N ILE A 33 -4.56 53.58 38.92
CA ILE A 33 -6.01 53.47 38.76
C ILE A 33 -6.52 54.40 37.65
N LEU A 34 -6.07 55.63 37.64
CA LEU A 34 -6.46 56.59 36.58
C LEU A 34 -5.96 56.20 35.19
N GLU A 35 -4.79 55.53 35.11
CA GLU A 35 -4.24 55.01 33.86
C GLU A 35 -5.04 53.84 33.26
N ILE A 36 -5.96 53.20 34.02
CA ILE A 36 -6.88 52.17 33.46
C ILE A 36 -7.70 52.80 32.33
N GLY A 37 -8.25 54.01 32.54
CA GLY A 37 -9.04 54.73 31.55
C GLY A 37 -10.38 54.04 31.25
N GLU A 38 -10.79 54.03 29.98
CA GLU A 38 -11.98 53.29 29.54
C GLU A 38 -11.73 51.75 29.62
N VAL A 39 -12.60 51.06 30.35
CA VAL A 39 -12.44 49.62 30.57
C VAL A 39 -12.88 48.82 29.32
N THR A 40 -11.96 48.05 28.80
CA THR A 40 -12.12 47.12 27.69
C THR A 40 -11.64 45.70 28.09
N LEU A 41 -11.76 44.73 27.22
CA LEU A 41 -11.21 43.37 27.43
C LEU A 41 -9.69 43.33 27.51
N GLU A 42 -9.02 44.43 27.07
CA GLU A 42 -7.58 44.57 27.13
C GLU A 42 -7.12 45.25 28.45
N SER A 43 -8.03 45.68 29.28
CA SER A 43 -7.70 46.40 30.52
C SER A 43 -7.30 45.48 31.69
N GLY A 44 -7.31 44.14 31.49
CA GLY A 44 -7.07 43.18 32.57
C GLY A 44 -5.76 43.35 33.29
N ASP A 45 -4.65 43.54 32.56
CA ASP A 45 -3.32 43.69 33.15
C ASP A 45 -3.23 45.01 33.93
N LYS A 46 -3.73 46.13 33.40
CA LYS A 46 -3.74 47.42 34.10
C LYS A 46 -4.54 47.40 35.40
N ILE A 47 -5.71 46.71 35.39
CA ILE A 47 -6.53 46.54 36.59
C ILE A 47 -5.80 45.66 37.61
N ALA A 48 -5.17 44.58 37.20
CA ALA A 48 -4.38 43.70 38.07
C ALA A 48 -3.18 44.43 38.69
N ASP A 49 -2.45 45.21 37.87
CA ASP A 49 -1.33 46.02 38.37
C ASP A 49 -1.76 47.08 39.40
N ALA A 50 -2.91 47.74 39.16
CA ALA A 50 -3.49 48.72 40.08
C ALA A 50 -3.96 48.02 41.39
N GLU A 51 -4.61 46.86 41.31
CA GLU A 51 -4.99 46.05 42.47
C GLU A 51 -3.81 45.58 43.29
N GLU A 52 -2.72 45.16 42.62
CA GLU A 52 -1.47 44.80 43.29
C GLU A 52 -0.86 46.01 44.02
N ALA A 53 -0.80 47.18 43.35
CA ALA A 53 -0.32 48.39 43.97
C ALA A 53 -1.11 48.80 45.24
N VAL A 54 -2.45 48.68 45.14
CA VAL A 54 -3.36 48.92 46.30
C VAL A 54 -3.14 47.91 47.41
N SER A 55 -3.00 46.62 47.07
CA SER A 55 -2.82 45.52 48.04
C SER A 55 -1.51 45.63 48.83
N ASN A 56 -0.50 46.28 48.27
CA ASN A 56 0.82 46.47 48.86
C ASN A 56 0.85 47.69 49.82
N LEU A 57 -0.22 48.53 49.93
CA LEU A 57 -0.29 49.67 50.81
C LEU A 57 -0.46 49.27 52.25
N LYS A 58 0.17 50.04 53.15
CA LYS A 58 -0.14 49.96 54.57
C LYS A 58 -1.53 50.53 54.84
N GLU A 59 -2.16 50.16 55.96
CA GLU A 59 -3.49 50.63 56.31
C GLU A 59 -3.61 52.18 56.37
N SER A 60 -2.55 52.86 56.79
CA SER A 60 -2.50 54.32 56.82
C SER A 60 -2.40 54.96 55.43
N GLU A 61 -1.79 54.26 54.48
CA GLU A 61 -1.65 54.69 53.09
C GLU A 61 -2.91 54.41 52.31
N TYR A 62 -3.54 53.22 52.53
CA TYR A 62 -4.83 52.85 51.93
C TYR A 62 -5.92 53.90 52.24
N LYS A 63 -5.97 54.42 53.46
CA LYS A 63 -6.93 55.50 53.87
C LYS A 63 -6.71 56.83 53.10
N GLN A 64 -5.61 56.97 52.38
CA GLN A 64 -5.28 58.15 51.56
C GLN A 64 -5.69 58.00 50.12
N LEU A 65 -6.16 56.83 49.71
CA LEU A 65 -6.61 56.61 48.31
C LEU A 65 -7.87 57.44 48.02
N GLU A 66 -7.87 58.09 46.88
CA GLU A 66 -8.98 58.93 46.38
C GLU A 66 -9.74 58.26 45.23
N GLN A 67 -9.08 57.29 44.56
CA GLN A 67 -9.60 56.67 43.32
C GLN A 67 -10.07 55.23 43.49
N ILE A 68 -10.14 54.67 44.69
CA ILE A 68 -10.46 53.29 44.98
C ILE A 68 -11.79 52.84 44.34
N SER A 69 -12.81 53.71 44.36
CA SER A 69 -14.10 53.43 43.75
C SER A 69 -14.04 53.23 42.23
N ILE A 70 -13.08 53.93 41.55
CA ILE A 70 -12.84 53.78 40.13
C ILE A 70 -12.25 52.39 39.86
N LEU A 71 -11.35 51.89 40.72
CA LEU A 71 -10.77 50.55 40.58
C LEU A 71 -11.86 49.48 40.79
N GLU A 72 -12.73 49.61 41.80
CA GLU A 72 -13.84 48.68 42.05
C GLU A 72 -14.82 48.64 40.88
N GLU A 73 -15.19 49.82 40.30
CA GLU A 73 -16.03 49.92 39.11
C GLU A 73 -15.33 49.34 37.86
N ALA A 74 -14.04 49.58 37.69
CA ALA A 74 -13.23 49.06 36.60
C ALA A 74 -13.19 47.51 36.68
N ARG A 75 -12.97 46.91 37.83
CA ARG A 75 -13.00 45.47 38.03
C ARG A 75 -14.37 44.91 37.71
N THR A 76 -15.43 45.50 38.25
CA THR A 76 -16.81 45.05 37.99
C THR A 76 -17.16 45.10 36.49
N THR A 77 -16.76 46.18 35.85
CA THR A 77 -17.00 46.38 34.38
C THR A 77 -16.20 45.37 33.55
N TYR A 78 -14.94 45.16 33.91
CA TYR A 78 -14.09 44.19 33.25
C TYR A 78 -14.65 42.78 33.37
N ASP A 79 -15.02 42.33 34.58
CA ASP A 79 -15.56 40.99 34.84
C ASP A 79 -16.87 40.78 34.06
N ARG A 80 -17.72 41.81 33.96
CA ARG A 80 -18.92 41.78 33.14
C ARG A 80 -18.59 41.62 31.62
N LEU A 81 -17.59 42.36 31.11
CA LEU A 81 -17.18 42.26 29.72
C LEU A 81 -16.57 40.90 29.39
N VAL A 82 -15.80 40.35 30.29
CA VAL A 82 -15.23 38.99 30.16
C VAL A 82 -16.34 37.95 30.09
N GLU A 83 -17.35 38.06 31.00
CA GLU A 83 -18.48 37.14 31.02
C GLU A 83 -19.38 37.29 29.79
N GLU A 84 -19.66 38.51 29.32
CA GLU A 84 -20.40 38.76 28.08
C GLU A 84 -19.68 38.16 26.89
N LYS A 85 -18.35 38.30 26.83
CA LYS A 85 -17.53 37.68 25.76
C LYS A 85 -17.60 36.16 25.85
N ARG A 86 -17.47 35.55 27.03
CA ARG A 86 -17.57 34.11 27.26
C ARG A 86 -18.92 33.57 26.77
N ILE A 87 -20.02 34.24 27.10
CA ILE A 87 -21.36 33.87 26.69
C ILE A 87 -21.51 34.00 25.15
N ALA A 88 -20.98 35.08 24.57
CA ALA A 88 -21.01 35.29 23.11
C ALA A 88 -20.22 34.22 22.36
N ASP A 89 -19.03 33.89 22.84
CA ASP A 89 -18.17 32.84 22.26
C ASP A 89 -18.84 31.45 22.36
N ASN A 90 -19.44 31.13 23.53
CA ASN A 90 -20.18 29.89 23.73
C ASN A 90 -21.38 29.81 22.78
N ASN A 91 -22.20 30.87 22.70
CA ASN A 91 -23.35 30.89 21.78
C ASN A 91 -22.97 30.71 20.33
N LYS A 92 -21.83 31.30 19.92
CA LYS A 92 -21.29 31.09 18.58
C LYS A 92 -20.90 29.63 18.37
N ALA A 93 -20.17 29.00 19.30
CA ALA A 93 -19.81 27.61 19.24
C ALA A 93 -21.03 26.68 19.20
N ILE A 94 -22.06 26.93 20.01
CA ILE A 94 -23.33 26.21 19.98
C ILE A 94 -23.93 26.26 18.57
N SER A 95 -24.08 27.47 18.00
CA SER A 95 -24.67 27.64 16.68
C SER A 95 -23.87 26.94 15.58
N GLU A 96 -22.54 26.96 15.66
CA GLU A 96 -21.67 26.26 14.71
C GLU A 96 -21.85 24.74 14.81
N ILE A 97 -21.94 24.16 16.01
CA ILE A 97 -22.15 22.75 16.22
C ILE A 97 -23.54 22.32 15.76
N GLU A 98 -24.59 23.04 16.17
CA GLU A 98 -25.98 22.74 15.76
C GLU A 98 -26.14 22.79 14.24
N SER A 99 -25.52 23.78 13.58
CA SER A 99 -25.53 23.88 12.12
C SER A 99 -24.81 22.72 11.46
N ALA A 100 -23.69 22.23 12.03
CA ALA A 100 -22.96 21.07 11.53
C ALA A 100 -23.79 19.78 11.69
N ILE A 101 -24.51 19.63 12.80
CA ILE A 101 -25.41 18.49 13.02
C ILE A 101 -26.57 18.52 12.03
N ASP A 102 -27.23 19.67 11.84
CA ASP A 102 -28.34 19.81 10.89
C ASP A 102 -27.90 19.57 9.45
N ALA A 103 -26.66 19.92 9.10
CA ALA A 103 -26.08 19.70 7.79
C ALA A 103 -25.85 18.22 7.45
N ILE A 104 -25.87 17.29 8.43
CA ILE A 104 -25.76 15.84 8.18
C ILE A 104 -26.90 15.36 7.27
N GLY A 105 -28.12 15.84 7.51
CA GLY A 105 -29.31 15.46 6.74
C GLY A 105 -29.61 13.97 6.78
N VAL A 106 -29.91 13.37 5.63
CA VAL A 106 -30.14 11.93 5.51
C VAL A 106 -28.82 11.19 5.60
N VAL A 107 -28.71 10.28 6.55
CA VAL A 107 -27.48 9.53 6.78
C VAL A 107 -27.25 8.48 5.68
N THR A 108 -26.13 8.57 5.02
CA THR A 108 -25.62 7.60 4.05
C THR A 108 -24.13 7.34 4.33
N LEU A 109 -23.52 6.37 3.65
CA LEU A 109 -22.07 6.14 3.77
C LEU A 109 -21.24 7.35 3.28
N GLU A 110 -21.79 8.18 2.40
CA GLU A 110 -21.13 9.38 1.91
C GLU A 110 -21.10 10.50 2.96
N GLN A 111 -22.00 10.44 3.96
CA GLN A 111 -22.10 11.41 5.05
C GLN A 111 -21.13 11.14 6.22
N GLU A 112 -20.28 10.11 6.12
CA GLU A 112 -19.32 9.78 7.18
C GLU A 112 -18.46 10.98 7.59
N SER A 113 -18.00 11.76 6.63
CA SER A 113 -17.19 12.96 6.89
C SER A 113 -17.99 14.04 7.64
N ALA A 114 -19.26 14.23 7.30
CA ALA A 114 -20.12 15.21 7.95
C ALA A 114 -20.41 14.81 9.42
N VAL A 115 -20.76 13.53 9.65
CA VAL A 115 -20.99 12.99 10.99
C VAL A 115 -19.74 13.13 11.86
N THR A 116 -18.57 12.72 11.33
CA THR A 116 -17.29 12.82 12.05
C THR A 116 -16.91 14.26 12.37
N SER A 117 -17.18 15.19 11.45
CA SER A 117 -16.92 16.62 11.65
C SER A 117 -17.82 17.21 12.73
N ALA A 118 -19.11 16.89 12.72
CA ALA A 118 -20.06 17.33 13.75
C ALA A 118 -19.66 16.78 15.14
N ARG A 119 -19.27 15.50 15.22
CA ARG A 119 -18.75 14.89 16.46
C ARG A 119 -17.49 15.62 16.95
N THR A 120 -16.55 15.90 16.07
CA THR A 120 -15.30 16.59 16.41
C THR A 120 -15.57 18.00 16.94
N LEU A 121 -16.50 18.74 16.36
CA LEU A 121 -16.90 20.05 16.83
C LEU A 121 -17.55 19.97 18.22
N TYR A 122 -18.48 19.03 18.42
CA TYR A 122 -19.13 18.79 19.71
C TYR A 122 -18.10 18.45 20.80
N ASP A 123 -17.17 17.55 20.53
CA ASP A 123 -16.18 17.10 21.52
C ASP A 123 -15.24 18.22 21.97
N ARG A 124 -14.98 19.21 21.12
CA ARG A 124 -14.19 20.42 21.44
C ARG A 124 -14.94 21.43 22.31
N GLY A 125 -16.26 21.36 22.37
CA GLY A 125 -17.08 22.24 23.22
C GLY A 125 -16.77 22.03 24.68
N ASN A 126 -16.73 23.13 25.44
CA ASN A 126 -16.72 23.08 26.93
C ASN A 126 -18.09 22.62 27.45
N ASP A 127 -18.18 22.43 28.81
CA ASP A 127 -19.40 21.91 29.42
C ASP A 127 -20.62 22.82 29.18
N ASP A 128 -20.44 24.16 29.22
CA ASP A 128 -21.53 25.11 28.97
C ASP A 128 -22.01 25.03 27.51
N VAL A 129 -21.08 24.91 26.56
CA VAL A 129 -21.39 24.73 25.12
C VAL A 129 -22.16 23.43 24.93
N LYS A 130 -21.68 22.32 25.47
CA LYS A 130 -22.34 21.01 25.37
C LYS A 130 -23.75 21.00 25.97
N ALA A 131 -23.89 21.65 27.11
CA ALA A 131 -25.20 21.79 27.75
C ALA A 131 -26.18 22.67 26.96
N GLY A 132 -25.69 23.56 26.13
CA GLY A 132 -26.49 24.43 25.27
C GLY A 132 -26.95 23.82 23.94
N ILE A 133 -26.37 22.67 23.52
CA ILE A 133 -26.72 22.00 22.26
C ILE A 133 -28.11 21.35 22.37
N THR A 134 -29.02 21.70 21.50
CA THR A 134 -30.43 21.23 21.54
C THR A 134 -30.70 20.03 20.63
N ASN A 135 -29.85 19.83 19.58
CA ASN A 135 -30.03 18.77 18.59
C ASN A 135 -29.00 17.62 18.73
N TYR A 136 -28.43 17.43 19.90
CA TYR A 136 -27.42 16.40 20.15
C TYR A 136 -27.92 14.97 19.88
N GLU A 137 -29.20 14.67 20.18
CA GLU A 137 -29.81 13.38 19.86
C GLU A 137 -29.75 13.05 18.36
N VAL A 138 -29.81 14.07 17.47
CA VAL A 138 -29.71 13.88 16.02
C VAL A 138 -28.32 13.37 15.65
N LEU A 139 -27.28 13.89 16.31
CA LEU A 139 -25.91 13.40 16.11
C LEU A 139 -25.75 11.95 16.55
N GLU A 140 -26.25 11.59 17.74
CA GLU A 140 -26.19 10.21 18.24
C GLU A 140 -26.94 9.24 17.31
N GLN A 141 -28.11 9.61 16.83
CA GLN A 141 -28.88 8.81 15.85
C GLN A 141 -28.12 8.68 14.52
N ALA A 142 -27.52 9.76 14.05
CA ALA A 142 -26.73 9.75 12.83
C ALA A 142 -25.51 8.82 12.92
N GLU A 143 -24.82 8.85 14.03
CA GLU A 143 -23.69 7.94 14.31
C GLU A 143 -24.11 6.47 14.36
N ALA A 144 -25.21 6.19 15.05
CA ALA A 144 -25.77 4.84 15.15
C ALA A 144 -26.21 4.32 13.76
N GLU A 145 -26.91 5.15 12.97
CA GLU A 145 -27.34 4.74 11.61
C GLU A 145 -26.14 4.58 10.66
N LEU A 146 -25.14 5.45 10.73
CA LEU A 146 -23.93 5.32 9.95
C LEU A 146 -23.20 4.01 10.26
N SER A 147 -23.07 3.66 11.54
CA SER A 147 -22.48 2.39 11.99
C SER A 147 -23.26 1.20 11.43
N ASN A 148 -24.60 1.23 11.53
CA ASN A 148 -25.46 0.20 10.95
C ASN A 148 -25.33 0.08 9.44
N LEU A 149 -25.19 1.21 8.72
CA LEU A 149 -24.99 1.24 7.28
C LEU A 149 -23.64 0.61 6.90
N LYS A 150 -22.57 0.90 7.64
CA LYS A 150 -21.25 0.29 7.43
C LYS A 150 -21.29 -1.23 7.61
N VAL A 151 -21.92 -1.71 8.68
CA VAL A 151 -22.07 -3.15 8.93
C VAL A 151 -22.88 -3.82 7.80
N ARG A 152 -24.03 -3.24 7.42
CA ARG A 152 -24.87 -3.76 6.33
C ARG A 152 -24.12 -3.79 4.99
N ASN A 153 -23.34 -2.75 4.69
CA ASN A 153 -22.53 -2.69 3.49
C ASN A 153 -21.49 -3.82 3.45
N VAL A 154 -20.80 -4.08 4.57
CA VAL A 154 -19.83 -5.16 4.66
C VAL A 154 -20.49 -6.53 4.49
N ILE A 155 -21.62 -6.77 5.15
CA ILE A 155 -22.40 -8.01 4.98
C ILE A 155 -22.77 -8.20 3.51
N SER A 156 -23.26 -7.14 2.85
CA SER A 156 -23.63 -7.18 1.44
C SER A 156 -22.45 -7.47 0.52
N LEU A 157 -21.28 -6.85 0.77
CA LEU A 157 -20.06 -7.11 -0.02
C LEU A 157 -19.60 -8.56 0.13
N ILE A 158 -19.69 -9.14 1.33
CA ILE A 158 -19.37 -10.53 1.58
C ILE A 158 -20.34 -11.47 0.83
N ASP A 159 -21.65 -11.18 0.88
CA ASP A 159 -22.66 -11.96 0.16
C ASP A 159 -22.47 -11.88 -1.37
N GLN A 160 -22.02 -10.74 -1.88
CA GLN A 160 -21.72 -10.54 -3.30
C GLN A 160 -20.49 -11.32 -3.81
N ILE A 161 -19.65 -11.88 -2.92
CA ILE A 161 -18.59 -12.81 -3.33
C ILE A 161 -19.23 -14.01 -4.02
N GLY A 162 -20.32 -14.53 -3.46
CA GLY A 162 -21.06 -15.67 -4.00
C GLY A 162 -20.20 -16.92 -4.15
N GLN A 163 -20.38 -17.66 -5.24
CA GLN A 163 -19.53 -18.80 -5.57
C GLN A 163 -18.14 -18.31 -6.00
N VAL A 164 -17.11 -18.77 -5.28
CA VAL A 164 -15.72 -18.35 -5.56
C VAL A 164 -15.22 -18.98 -6.86
N THR A 165 -14.72 -18.12 -7.74
CA THR A 165 -14.04 -18.45 -9.00
C THR A 165 -12.67 -17.78 -9.03
N LEU A 166 -11.87 -18.03 -10.06
CA LEU A 166 -10.57 -17.38 -10.26
C LEU A 166 -10.67 -15.84 -10.36
N ASP A 167 -11.84 -15.32 -10.79
CA ASP A 167 -12.11 -13.90 -10.95
C ASP A 167 -12.65 -13.23 -9.68
N SER A 168 -12.82 -13.98 -8.59
CA SER A 168 -13.41 -13.45 -7.35
C SER A 168 -12.47 -12.55 -6.53
N GLY A 169 -11.23 -12.40 -6.95
CA GLY A 169 -10.19 -11.68 -6.20
C GLY A 169 -10.62 -10.28 -5.77
N GLU A 170 -11.05 -9.44 -6.71
CA GLU A 170 -11.45 -8.06 -6.44
C GLU A 170 -12.61 -7.96 -5.44
N LYS A 171 -13.61 -8.86 -5.52
CA LYS A 171 -14.74 -8.88 -4.58
C LYS A 171 -14.30 -9.27 -3.17
N ILE A 172 -13.41 -10.25 -3.04
CA ILE A 172 -12.85 -10.69 -1.77
C ILE A 172 -12.03 -9.56 -1.14
N ASP A 173 -11.18 -8.91 -1.93
CA ASP A 173 -10.34 -7.81 -1.46
C ASP A 173 -11.19 -6.59 -1.03
N ALA A 174 -12.24 -6.25 -1.77
CA ALA A 174 -13.20 -5.19 -1.43
C ALA A 174 -13.92 -5.49 -0.11
N ALA A 175 -14.46 -6.70 0.07
CA ALA A 175 -15.11 -7.13 1.30
C ALA A 175 -14.14 -7.09 2.49
N LYS A 176 -12.91 -7.58 2.30
CA LYS A 176 -11.85 -7.59 3.31
C LYS A 176 -11.44 -6.17 3.72
N ALA A 177 -11.27 -5.27 2.74
CA ALA A 177 -10.93 -3.87 2.99
C ALA A 177 -12.04 -3.17 3.79
N ALA A 178 -13.31 -3.34 3.39
CA ALA A 178 -14.45 -2.76 4.07
C ALA A 178 -14.60 -3.31 5.50
N TYR A 179 -14.42 -4.62 5.71
CA TYR A 179 -14.44 -5.24 7.04
C TYR A 179 -13.31 -4.72 7.93
N ASN A 180 -12.10 -4.55 7.40
CA ASN A 180 -10.97 -4.06 8.17
C ASN A 180 -11.14 -2.60 8.62
N ALA A 181 -11.87 -1.79 7.85
CA ALA A 181 -12.18 -0.40 8.18
C ALA A 181 -13.19 -0.23 9.34
N LEU A 182 -13.91 -1.29 9.71
CA LEU A 182 -14.86 -1.27 10.82
C LEU A 182 -14.14 -1.19 12.17
N THR A 183 -14.80 -0.54 13.13
CA THR A 183 -14.43 -0.59 14.55
C THR A 183 -14.62 -2.00 15.13
N SER A 184 -14.05 -2.27 16.30
CA SER A 184 -14.21 -3.58 16.97
C SER A 184 -15.68 -3.93 17.22
N GLY A 185 -16.49 -2.97 17.70
CA GLY A 185 -17.92 -3.17 17.97
C GLY A 185 -18.73 -3.41 16.68
N GLU A 186 -18.39 -2.75 15.57
CA GLU A 186 -19.02 -2.99 14.27
C GLU A 186 -18.66 -4.36 13.72
N LYS A 187 -17.39 -4.80 13.84
CA LYS A 187 -16.94 -6.13 13.42
C LYS A 187 -17.71 -7.27 14.09
N GLU A 188 -18.04 -7.13 15.35
CA GLU A 188 -18.83 -8.11 16.10
C GLU A 188 -20.26 -8.29 15.54
N GLN A 189 -20.79 -7.27 14.85
CA GLN A 189 -22.10 -7.30 14.23
C GLN A 189 -22.12 -7.91 12.82
N VAL A 190 -20.95 -8.14 12.21
CA VAL A 190 -20.84 -8.75 10.87
C VAL A 190 -21.02 -10.27 10.98
N THR A 191 -22.25 -10.74 10.74
CA THR A 191 -22.65 -12.14 10.96
C THR A 191 -22.00 -13.16 10.02
N ASN A 192 -21.57 -12.73 8.84
CA ASN A 192 -20.98 -13.58 7.79
C ASN A 192 -19.47 -13.36 7.60
N SER A 193 -18.78 -12.76 8.58
CA SER A 193 -17.35 -12.41 8.48
C SER A 193 -16.42 -13.59 8.19
N ALA A 194 -16.76 -14.79 8.69
CA ALA A 194 -16.00 -16.02 8.43
C ALA A 194 -15.94 -16.38 6.93
N ASN A 195 -16.90 -15.92 6.12
CA ASN A 195 -16.92 -16.18 4.69
C ASN A 195 -15.78 -15.47 3.94
N ILE A 196 -15.21 -14.40 4.47
CA ILE A 196 -14.05 -13.69 3.87
C ILE A 196 -12.83 -14.63 3.83
N GLU A 197 -12.52 -15.25 4.97
CA GLU A 197 -11.37 -16.16 5.06
C GLU A 197 -11.62 -17.44 4.25
N ALA A 198 -12.83 -18.00 4.34
CA ALA A 198 -13.21 -19.16 3.55
C ALA A 198 -13.10 -18.89 2.03
N ALA A 199 -13.54 -17.72 1.58
CA ALA A 199 -13.43 -17.31 0.19
C ALA A 199 -11.97 -17.09 -0.25
N SER A 200 -11.15 -16.48 0.61
CA SER A 200 -9.72 -16.27 0.36
C SER A 200 -8.98 -17.60 0.20
N THR A 201 -9.23 -18.54 1.10
CA THR A 201 -8.67 -19.89 1.06
C THR A 201 -9.11 -20.62 -0.22
N ARG A 202 -10.41 -20.54 -0.55
CA ARG A 202 -10.95 -21.18 -1.76
C ARG A 202 -10.35 -20.62 -3.05
N LEU A 203 -10.14 -19.31 -3.12
CA LEU A 203 -9.48 -18.67 -4.26
C LEU A 203 -8.01 -19.14 -4.40
N ALA A 204 -7.30 -19.27 -3.28
CA ALA A 204 -5.93 -19.76 -3.28
C ALA A 204 -5.86 -21.21 -3.79
N GLU A 205 -6.77 -22.08 -3.32
CA GLU A 205 -6.90 -23.46 -3.82
C GLU A 205 -7.19 -23.54 -5.32
N LEU A 206 -8.12 -22.71 -5.83
CA LEU A 206 -8.44 -22.67 -7.25
C LEU A 206 -7.25 -22.21 -8.10
N LYS A 207 -6.48 -21.23 -7.64
CA LYS A 207 -5.26 -20.77 -8.31
C LYS A 207 -4.20 -21.87 -8.36
N GLU A 208 -4.03 -22.62 -7.28
CA GLU A 208 -3.08 -23.73 -7.25
C GLU A 208 -3.54 -24.88 -8.16
N GLN A 209 -4.83 -25.23 -8.14
CA GLN A 209 -5.39 -26.23 -9.06
C GLN A 209 -5.24 -25.84 -10.53
N GLU A 210 -5.41 -24.55 -10.86
CA GLU A 210 -5.21 -24.08 -12.23
C GLU A 210 -3.73 -24.12 -12.65
N LYS A 211 -2.83 -23.76 -11.73
CA LYS A 211 -1.37 -23.87 -11.95
C LYS A 211 -0.97 -25.34 -12.19
N GLU A 212 -1.44 -26.25 -11.37
CA GLU A 212 -1.20 -27.69 -11.52
C GLU A 212 -1.76 -28.23 -12.84
N ARG A 213 -2.99 -27.83 -13.20
CA ARG A 213 -3.61 -28.22 -14.47
C ARG A 213 -2.79 -27.72 -15.67
N ALA A 214 -2.36 -26.46 -15.64
CA ALA A 214 -1.53 -25.89 -16.70
C ALA A 214 -0.18 -26.64 -16.83
N LEU A 215 0.43 -26.98 -15.69
CA LEU A 215 1.66 -27.78 -15.67
C LEU A 215 1.42 -29.17 -16.28
N GLN A 216 0.39 -29.88 -15.87
CA GLN A 216 0.04 -31.20 -16.41
C GLN A 216 -0.26 -31.14 -17.92
N GLN A 217 -0.94 -30.09 -18.38
CA GLN A 217 -1.21 -29.90 -19.80
C GLN A 217 0.08 -29.75 -20.62
N VAL A 218 1.05 -28.98 -20.12
CA VAL A 218 2.36 -28.81 -20.78
C VAL A 218 3.14 -30.14 -20.76
N LEU A 219 3.20 -30.80 -19.59
CA LEU A 219 3.92 -32.06 -19.46
C LEU A 219 3.32 -33.19 -20.30
N SER A 220 2.00 -33.18 -20.54
CA SER A 220 1.33 -34.19 -21.38
C SER A 220 1.84 -34.23 -22.84
N SER A 221 2.51 -33.19 -23.31
CA SER A 221 3.16 -33.12 -24.62
C SER A 221 4.51 -33.85 -24.68
N LEU A 222 5.05 -34.26 -23.52
CA LEU A 222 6.36 -34.89 -23.38
C LEU A 222 6.21 -36.37 -23.02
N GLN A 223 7.20 -37.16 -23.43
CA GLN A 223 7.38 -38.54 -22.97
C GLN A 223 8.05 -38.52 -21.58
N THR A 224 7.52 -39.30 -20.66
CA THR A 224 8.07 -39.39 -19.31
C THR A 224 8.69 -40.75 -19.07
N GLU A 225 9.92 -40.76 -18.59
CA GLU A 225 10.67 -41.94 -18.20
C GLU A 225 11.24 -41.76 -16.79
N THR A 226 10.98 -42.70 -15.89
CA THR A 226 11.47 -42.61 -14.51
C THR A 226 12.54 -43.68 -14.24
N ASP A 227 13.74 -43.22 -13.92
CA ASP A 227 14.78 -44.05 -13.33
C ASP A 227 14.49 -44.22 -11.83
N LYS A 228 14.02 -45.41 -11.46
CA LYS A 228 13.66 -45.73 -10.08
C LYS A 228 14.87 -45.93 -9.17
N VAL A 229 16.05 -46.17 -9.74
CA VAL A 229 17.27 -46.39 -8.96
C VAL A 229 17.84 -45.05 -8.51
N GLU A 230 17.91 -44.11 -9.45
CA GLU A 230 18.43 -42.78 -9.17
C GLU A 230 17.36 -41.79 -8.71
N GLY A 231 16.06 -42.14 -8.81
CA GLY A 231 14.94 -41.27 -8.45
C GLY A 231 14.79 -40.09 -9.40
N ILE A 232 15.23 -40.24 -10.67
CA ILE A 232 15.16 -39.19 -11.67
C ILE A 232 13.98 -39.43 -12.61
N THR A 233 13.19 -38.42 -12.82
CA THR A 233 12.20 -38.40 -13.90
C THR A 233 12.71 -37.58 -15.07
N TRP A 234 12.76 -38.21 -16.22
CA TRP A 234 13.18 -37.59 -17.47
C TRP A 234 11.95 -37.22 -18.30
N TYR A 235 11.87 -35.97 -18.76
CA TYR A 235 10.86 -35.51 -19.69
C TYR A 235 11.51 -35.22 -21.02
N LYS A 236 11.16 -36.02 -22.03
CA LYS A 236 11.73 -35.98 -23.39
C LYS A 236 10.66 -35.53 -24.38
N PRO A 237 10.99 -34.75 -25.43
CA PRO A 237 9.99 -34.42 -26.45
C PRO A 237 9.54 -35.68 -27.20
N SER A 238 8.31 -35.67 -27.72
CA SER A 238 7.76 -36.79 -28.48
C SER A 238 8.55 -37.17 -29.72
N THR A 239 9.36 -36.23 -30.24
CA THR A 239 10.26 -36.47 -31.40
C THR A 239 11.61 -37.06 -31.00
N TYR A 240 11.86 -37.27 -29.68
CA TYR A 240 13.12 -37.87 -29.22
C TYR A 240 13.22 -39.32 -29.67
N PRO A 241 14.27 -39.70 -30.44
CA PRO A 241 14.39 -41.07 -30.96
C PRO A 241 14.51 -42.13 -29.89
N TYR A 242 13.81 -43.25 -30.07
CA TYR A 242 13.95 -44.40 -29.19
C TYR A 242 15.27 -45.14 -29.38
N TYR A 243 15.75 -45.25 -30.65
CA TYR A 243 17.03 -45.88 -31.01
C TYR A 243 18.04 -44.81 -31.44
N ALA A 244 19.29 -44.95 -31.02
CA ALA A 244 20.38 -44.02 -31.31
C ALA A 244 20.68 -43.90 -32.83
N ASN A 245 20.54 -45.01 -33.57
CA ASN A 245 20.75 -45.04 -35.00
C ASN A 245 19.56 -44.61 -35.86
N SER A 246 18.46 -44.10 -35.24
CA SER A 246 17.26 -43.74 -36.02
C SER A 246 17.41 -42.48 -36.85
N ARG A 247 18.05 -41.47 -36.31
CA ARG A 247 18.28 -40.19 -36.98
C ARG A 247 19.24 -39.27 -36.20
N SER A 248 19.84 -38.35 -36.89
CA SER A 248 20.53 -37.21 -36.25
C SER A 248 19.52 -36.19 -35.72
N TYR A 249 19.85 -35.49 -34.61
CA TYR A 249 18.99 -34.49 -34.00
C TYR A 249 19.75 -33.54 -33.08
N VAL A 250 19.10 -32.42 -32.76
CA VAL A 250 19.47 -31.49 -31.67
C VAL A 250 18.21 -31.26 -30.85
N LEU A 251 18.17 -31.80 -29.66
CA LEU A 251 16.97 -31.75 -28.80
C LEU A 251 17.34 -31.52 -27.32
N PRO A 252 16.67 -30.59 -26.66
CA PRO A 252 16.70 -30.51 -25.18
C PRO A 252 15.80 -31.59 -24.57
N TYR A 253 16.06 -31.88 -23.29
CA TYR A 253 15.19 -32.68 -22.44
C TYR A 253 15.39 -32.27 -20.97
N ILE A 254 14.47 -32.66 -20.09
CA ILE A 254 14.47 -32.22 -18.69
C ILE A 254 14.73 -33.41 -17.78
N GLY A 255 15.57 -33.22 -16.78
CA GLY A 255 15.68 -34.11 -15.63
C GLY A 255 15.09 -33.44 -14.39
N GLN A 256 14.38 -34.21 -13.58
CA GLN A 256 13.83 -33.78 -12.30
C GLN A 256 14.13 -34.83 -11.22
N ARG A 257 14.65 -34.39 -10.08
CA ARG A 257 14.80 -35.19 -8.87
C ARG A 257 14.36 -34.34 -7.68
N ASP A 258 13.38 -34.80 -6.95
CA ASP A 258 12.75 -34.05 -5.86
C ASP A 258 12.31 -32.64 -6.31
N SER A 259 12.78 -31.60 -5.66
CA SER A 259 12.55 -30.20 -6.06
C SER A 259 13.55 -29.64 -7.07
N SER A 260 14.52 -30.45 -7.51
CA SER A 260 15.57 -30.00 -8.44
C SER A 260 15.18 -30.33 -9.87
N THR A 261 15.14 -29.31 -10.72
CA THR A 261 14.83 -29.45 -12.15
C THR A 261 15.99 -28.87 -12.97
N TRP A 262 16.47 -29.62 -13.95
CA TRP A 262 17.57 -29.17 -14.81
C TRP A 262 17.30 -29.50 -16.27
N LEU A 263 17.86 -28.70 -17.18
CA LEU A 263 17.78 -28.88 -18.61
C LEU A 263 19.05 -29.60 -19.10
N ARG A 264 18.88 -30.49 -20.07
CA ARG A 264 19.95 -31.13 -20.84
C ARG A 264 19.77 -30.79 -22.31
N LEU A 265 20.87 -30.76 -23.07
CA LEU A 265 20.88 -30.55 -24.50
C LEU A 265 21.75 -31.59 -25.18
N LYS A 266 21.17 -32.38 -26.07
CA LYS A 266 21.87 -33.40 -26.82
C LYS A 266 21.99 -33.01 -28.29
N PHE A 267 23.25 -33.01 -28.80
CA PHE A 267 23.59 -32.99 -30.19
C PHE A 267 23.97 -34.40 -30.62
N HIS A 268 23.27 -34.97 -31.54
CA HIS A 268 23.40 -36.36 -31.90
C HIS A 268 23.51 -36.49 -33.41
N TYR A 269 24.58 -37.12 -33.87
CA TYR A 269 24.81 -37.56 -35.25
C TYR A 269 24.68 -39.07 -35.34
N THR A 270 24.10 -39.57 -36.43
CA THR A 270 24.16 -40.96 -36.85
C THR A 270 24.25 -41.06 -38.35
N GLY A 271 24.98 -42.08 -38.87
CA GLY A 271 25.19 -42.35 -40.28
C GLY A 271 25.99 -43.62 -40.49
N ASP A 272 26.36 -43.89 -41.75
CA ASP A 272 27.12 -45.08 -42.14
C ASP A 272 28.63 -44.97 -41.82
N ASN A 273 29.14 -43.76 -41.57
CA ASN A 273 30.56 -43.50 -41.36
C ASN A 273 30.80 -42.56 -40.16
N TRP A 274 31.93 -42.77 -39.48
CA TRP A 274 32.39 -41.89 -38.42
C TRP A 274 32.78 -40.51 -38.99
N LEU A 275 32.34 -39.45 -38.29
CA LEU A 275 32.80 -38.10 -38.53
C LEU A 275 33.99 -37.75 -37.63
N PHE A 276 34.04 -38.34 -36.42
CA PHE A 276 34.93 -37.91 -35.33
C PHE A 276 34.79 -36.39 -35.13
N PHE A 277 33.51 -35.92 -35.01
CA PHE A 277 33.31 -34.50 -34.93
C PHE A 277 33.85 -33.90 -33.62
N GLU A 278 34.47 -32.75 -33.77
CA GLU A 278 34.98 -31.93 -32.67
C GLU A 278 34.40 -30.52 -32.73
N LYS A 279 33.71 -30.16 -33.80
CA LYS A 279 33.09 -28.86 -33.98
C LYS A 279 31.65 -29.02 -34.43
N ILE A 280 30.78 -28.19 -33.83
CA ILE A 280 29.38 -28.03 -34.25
C ILE A 280 29.18 -26.57 -34.61
N THR A 281 28.68 -26.31 -35.83
CA THR A 281 28.25 -25.00 -36.29
C THR A 281 26.74 -25.02 -36.41
N ILE A 282 26.04 -24.12 -35.73
CA ILE A 282 24.60 -23.99 -35.80
C ILE A 282 24.30 -22.69 -36.55
N SER A 283 23.74 -22.80 -37.73
CA SER A 283 23.31 -21.67 -38.55
C SER A 283 21.81 -21.46 -38.40
N ILE A 284 21.40 -20.35 -37.83
CA ILE A 284 20.00 -20.00 -37.58
C ILE A 284 19.67 -18.77 -38.43
N ASP A 285 18.84 -18.93 -39.43
CA ASP A 285 18.46 -17.87 -40.39
C ASP A 285 19.68 -17.08 -40.95
N GLY A 286 20.85 -17.75 -41.07
CA GLY A 286 22.10 -17.18 -41.57
C GLY A 286 23.08 -16.69 -40.48
N GLU A 287 22.69 -16.63 -39.22
CA GLU A 287 23.60 -16.36 -38.10
C GLU A 287 24.23 -17.66 -37.57
N ASN A 288 25.53 -17.64 -37.30
CA ASN A 288 26.27 -18.82 -36.90
C ASN A 288 26.70 -18.82 -35.46
N TYR A 289 26.41 -19.92 -34.78
CA TYR A 289 26.86 -20.24 -33.43
C TYR A 289 27.85 -21.40 -33.49
N TYR A 290 28.89 -21.38 -32.68
CA TYR A 290 29.97 -22.36 -32.72
C TYR A 290 30.14 -23.02 -31.37
N LYS A 291 30.34 -24.35 -31.39
CA LYS A 291 30.74 -25.17 -30.23
C LYS A 291 31.92 -26.04 -30.64
N THR A 292 32.89 -26.15 -29.77
CA THR A 292 34.07 -26.99 -29.96
C THR A 292 34.20 -27.94 -28.75
N TYR A 293 34.51 -29.15 -29.06
CA TYR A 293 34.65 -30.24 -28.08
C TYR A 293 36.01 -30.93 -28.30
N SER A 294 36.59 -31.49 -27.25
CA SER A 294 37.72 -32.39 -27.42
C SER A 294 37.25 -33.77 -27.90
N TYR A 295 38.17 -34.54 -28.46
CA TYR A 295 37.88 -35.93 -28.84
C TYR A 295 37.20 -36.74 -27.74
N TYR A 296 37.58 -36.50 -26.46
CA TYR A 296 37.09 -37.24 -25.30
C TYR A 296 35.70 -36.73 -24.78
N ASP A 297 35.28 -35.56 -25.21
CA ASP A 297 33.98 -35.00 -24.81
C ASP A 297 32.85 -35.58 -25.69
N VAL A 298 33.19 -36.15 -26.84
CA VAL A 298 32.21 -36.73 -27.76
C VAL A 298 32.13 -38.22 -27.55
N GLU A 299 30.97 -38.65 -27.10
CA GLU A 299 30.61 -40.05 -26.91
C GLU A 299 30.42 -40.72 -28.29
N ARG A 300 30.80 -41.98 -28.41
CA ARG A 300 30.74 -42.74 -29.68
C ARG A 300 30.32 -44.17 -29.44
N ASP A 301 29.47 -44.68 -30.32
CA ASP A 301 29.05 -46.07 -30.30
C ASP A 301 28.60 -46.52 -31.72
N ASN A 302 28.48 -47.81 -31.97
CA ASN A 302 28.09 -48.35 -33.27
C ASN A 302 27.30 -49.66 -33.11
N GLY A 303 26.49 -49.97 -34.10
CA GLY A 303 25.74 -51.21 -34.14
C GLY A 303 24.89 -51.33 -35.41
N SER A 304 24.63 -52.57 -35.84
CA SER A 304 23.82 -52.88 -37.02
C SER A 304 24.29 -52.24 -38.34
N GLY A 305 25.58 -51.85 -38.43
CA GLY A 305 26.14 -51.23 -39.60
C GLY A 305 26.18 -49.70 -39.56
N ASP A 306 25.55 -49.10 -38.56
CA ASP A 306 25.51 -47.65 -38.33
C ASP A 306 26.48 -47.25 -37.23
N VAL A 307 26.89 -45.99 -37.23
CA VAL A 307 27.65 -45.33 -36.17
C VAL A 307 26.90 -44.12 -35.64
N TRP A 308 27.15 -43.77 -34.38
CA TRP A 308 26.59 -42.53 -33.82
C TRP A 308 27.58 -41.90 -32.86
N GLU A 309 27.57 -40.57 -32.91
CA GLU A 309 28.41 -39.72 -32.10
C GLU A 309 27.55 -38.63 -31.47
N TRP A 310 27.76 -38.34 -30.18
CA TRP A 310 26.95 -37.33 -29.50
C TRP A 310 27.70 -36.60 -28.40
N VAL A 311 27.18 -35.40 -28.09
CA VAL A 311 27.49 -34.69 -26.86
C VAL A 311 26.19 -34.39 -26.14
N ASP A 312 26.20 -34.57 -24.82
CA ASP A 312 25.07 -34.33 -23.95
C ASP A 312 25.52 -33.38 -22.84
N ILE A 313 25.02 -32.14 -22.85
CA ILE A 313 25.53 -31.05 -22.05
C ILE A 313 24.46 -30.46 -21.15
N SER A 314 24.89 -29.82 -20.06
CA SER A 314 24.06 -28.87 -19.33
C SER A 314 24.11 -27.53 -20.05
N PRO A 315 23.01 -27.07 -20.66
CA PRO A 315 23.03 -25.85 -21.46
C PRO A 315 23.26 -24.61 -20.58
N THR A 316 24.06 -23.69 -21.10
CA THR A 316 24.23 -22.36 -20.52
C THR A 316 23.05 -21.48 -20.87
N THR A 317 22.97 -20.28 -20.26
CA THR A 317 21.95 -19.27 -20.63
C THR A 317 22.00 -18.94 -22.13
N SER A 318 23.21 -18.83 -22.71
CA SER A 318 23.38 -18.59 -24.14
C SER A 318 22.85 -19.75 -24.98
N ASP A 319 22.98 -21.00 -24.51
CA ASP A 319 22.42 -22.16 -25.19
C ASP A 319 20.91 -22.19 -25.14
N ILE A 320 20.32 -21.76 -24.06
CA ILE A 320 18.86 -21.65 -23.93
C ILE A 320 18.34 -20.59 -24.91
N GLU A 321 19.00 -19.44 -25.01
CA GLU A 321 18.64 -18.41 -25.99
C GLU A 321 18.80 -18.91 -27.46
N MET A 322 19.86 -19.63 -27.74
CA MET A 322 20.04 -20.28 -29.03
C MET A 322 18.91 -21.28 -29.33
N LEU A 323 18.48 -22.10 -28.33
CA LEU A 323 17.35 -23.03 -28.50
C LEU A 323 16.04 -22.28 -28.79
N LYS A 324 15.78 -21.15 -28.13
CA LYS A 324 14.61 -20.29 -28.40
C LYS A 324 14.65 -19.75 -29.84
N GLN A 325 15.83 -19.35 -30.31
CA GLN A 325 16.01 -18.91 -31.70
C GLN A 325 15.76 -20.04 -32.68
N ILE A 326 16.32 -21.25 -32.45
CA ILE A 326 16.05 -22.45 -33.25
C ILE A 326 14.56 -22.72 -33.36
N ALA A 327 13.85 -22.70 -32.24
CA ALA A 327 12.41 -22.95 -32.18
C ALA A 327 11.58 -21.98 -33.01
N ASN A 328 12.03 -20.73 -33.14
CA ASN A 328 11.32 -19.65 -33.84
C ASN A 328 11.88 -19.37 -35.25
N SER A 329 12.98 -20.05 -35.68
CA SER A 329 13.64 -19.79 -36.94
C SER A 329 12.82 -20.24 -38.17
N LYS A 330 13.10 -19.66 -39.31
CA LYS A 330 12.64 -20.18 -40.62
C LYS A 330 13.45 -21.41 -41.01
N GLU A 331 14.77 -21.31 -40.92
CA GLU A 331 15.70 -22.39 -41.24
C GLU A 331 16.76 -22.50 -40.12
N THR A 332 17.09 -23.73 -39.76
CA THR A 332 18.26 -24.03 -38.94
C THR A 332 18.98 -25.22 -39.49
N ILE A 333 20.28 -25.04 -39.72
CA ILE A 333 21.21 -26.10 -40.18
C ILE A 333 22.25 -26.29 -39.08
N VAL A 334 22.43 -27.54 -38.65
CA VAL A 334 23.45 -27.94 -37.68
C VAL A 334 24.49 -28.78 -38.38
N ARG A 335 25.69 -28.26 -38.50
CA ARG A 335 26.84 -28.96 -39.08
C ARG A 335 27.66 -29.62 -37.99
N PHE A 336 27.76 -30.94 -38.07
CA PHE A 336 28.72 -31.74 -37.31
C PHE A 336 29.99 -31.89 -38.14
N GLN A 337 31.11 -31.44 -37.62
CA GLN A 337 32.38 -31.36 -38.42
C GLN A 337 33.51 -32.02 -37.65
N GLY A 338 34.12 -33.01 -38.30
CA GLY A 338 35.43 -33.58 -37.97
C GLY A 338 36.51 -33.02 -38.88
N ASP A 339 37.73 -33.61 -38.85
CA ASP A 339 38.87 -33.15 -39.63
C ASP A 339 38.66 -33.26 -41.12
N ASN A 340 38.09 -34.39 -41.60
CA ASN A 340 37.98 -34.70 -43.00
C ASN A 340 36.55 -34.67 -43.53
N TYR A 341 35.56 -34.81 -42.68
CA TYR A 341 34.16 -34.97 -43.08
C TYR A 341 33.25 -34.10 -42.25
N HIS A 342 32.11 -33.81 -42.81
CA HIS A 342 31.01 -33.11 -42.08
C HIS A 342 29.66 -33.69 -42.49
N TYR A 343 28.66 -33.44 -41.64
CA TYR A 343 27.26 -33.75 -41.87
C TYR A 343 26.39 -32.56 -41.54
N ASP A 344 25.49 -32.16 -42.42
CA ASP A 344 24.55 -31.06 -42.26
C ASP A 344 23.16 -31.60 -41.95
N LEU A 345 22.69 -31.31 -40.74
CA LEU A 345 21.35 -31.61 -40.26
C LEU A 345 20.46 -30.39 -40.45
N THR A 346 19.42 -30.47 -41.29
CA THR A 346 18.34 -29.46 -41.25
C THR A 346 17.37 -29.80 -40.14
N VAL A 347 17.20 -28.87 -39.17
CA VAL A 347 16.28 -29.03 -38.06
C VAL A 347 14.85 -28.96 -38.56
N LYS A 348 14.07 -30.04 -38.35
CA LYS A 348 12.69 -30.16 -38.83
C LYS A 348 11.75 -29.27 -38.02
N SER A 349 10.63 -28.86 -38.59
CA SER A 349 9.60 -28.09 -37.91
C SER A 349 9.04 -28.80 -36.65
N SER A 350 8.94 -30.15 -36.73
CA SER A 350 8.56 -30.97 -35.57
C SER A 350 9.56 -30.86 -34.41
N ASP A 351 10.85 -30.80 -34.68
CA ASP A 351 11.87 -30.65 -33.65
C ASP A 351 11.91 -29.22 -33.09
N LYS A 352 11.66 -28.21 -33.94
CA LYS A 352 11.48 -26.82 -33.45
C LYS A 352 10.30 -26.69 -32.50
N THR A 353 9.16 -27.29 -32.82
CA THR A 353 8.00 -27.38 -31.93
C THR A 353 8.34 -28.12 -30.64
N ALA A 354 9.05 -29.25 -30.75
CA ALA A 354 9.49 -30.04 -29.59
C ALA A 354 10.43 -29.29 -28.67
N ILE A 355 11.39 -28.50 -29.23
CA ILE A 355 12.28 -27.62 -28.46
C ILE A 355 11.44 -26.62 -27.65
N ASN A 356 10.49 -25.95 -28.28
CA ASN A 356 9.61 -24.99 -27.59
C ASN A 356 8.79 -25.63 -26.47
N GLN A 357 8.24 -26.83 -26.70
CA GLN A 357 7.50 -27.58 -25.68
C GLN A 357 8.38 -27.91 -24.46
N VAL A 358 9.62 -28.38 -24.69
CA VAL A 358 10.55 -28.69 -23.59
C VAL A 358 10.94 -27.43 -22.83
N LEU A 359 11.23 -26.31 -23.51
CA LEU A 359 11.57 -25.06 -22.84
C LEU A 359 10.40 -24.53 -22.00
N THR A 360 9.18 -24.59 -22.52
CA THR A 360 7.95 -24.22 -21.78
C THR A 360 7.75 -25.10 -20.55
N ALA A 361 7.94 -26.43 -20.70
CA ALA A 361 7.83 -27.37 -19.60
C ALA A 361 8.91 -27.14 -18.52
N TYR A 362 10.14 -26.85 -18.96
CA TYR A 362 11.24 -26.55 -18.04
C TYR A 362 10.97 -25.32 -17.18
N GLU A 363 10.49 -24.23 -17.78
CA GLU A 363 10.12 -23.02 -17.05
C GLU A 363 8.93 -23.27 -16.10
N ALA A 364 7.94 -24.05 -16.52
CA ALA A 364 6.80 -24.39 -15.67
C ALA A 364 7.21 -25.24 -14.46
N LEU A 365 8.04 -26.28 -14.66
CA LEU A 365 8.56 -27.11 -13.58
C LEU A 365 9.47 -26.36 -12.61
N LYS A 366 10.25 -25.41 -13.12
CA LYS A 366 11.15 -24.60 -12.29
C LYS A 366 10.40 -23.62 -11.37
N ASN A 367 9.18 -23.21 -11.78
CA ASN A 367 8.32 -22.27 -11.05
C ASN A 367 7.21 -22.98 -10.25
N SER A 368 7.15 -24.30 -10.25
CA SER A 368 6.26 -25.11 -9.42
C SER A 368 6.89 -25.45 -8.09
#